data_041d79ad1d6d50af18f75fa226abc16a
#
_entry.id   041d79ad1d6d50af18f75fa226abc16a
#
_cell.length_a   1.000
_cell.length_b   1.000
_cell.length_c   1.000
_cell.angle_alpha   90.00
_cell.angle_beta   90.00
_cell.angle_gamma   90.00
#
_symmetry.space_group_name_H-M   'P 1'
#
loop_
_entity.id
_entity.type
_entity.pdbx_description
1 polymer ?
#
loop_
_entity_poly.entity_id
_entity_poly.type
_entity_poly.pdbx_seq_one_letter_code
_entity_poly.pdbx_strand_id
1 'polypeptide(L)'
;MEMLYHSVSDLVRLANEHQIPLWKVVLLADVQERQVTVEESFETMRQMYQAMRQADQEYDGSIVSASGMAGGDGEKLHAYNASGRSLAGGYMGLVMEKAVKMGESNACMKRIVAAPTAGACGVIPAVFLSYEEYCKETENRMVEALFVSA
;
A
#
# COMPACT_ATOMS: atom_id res chain seq x y z
N MET A 1 2.71 -29.45 2.81
CA MET A 1 3.41 -28.57 3.78
C MET A 1 2.37 -27.60 4.32
N GLU A 2 2.05 -27.69 5.60
CA GLU A 2 1.00 -26.87 6.21
C GLU A 2 1.62 -25.52 6.67
N MET A 3 1.08 -24.41 6.19
CA MET A 3 1.56 -23.04 6.48
C MET A 3 0.63 -22.30 7.45
N LEU A 4 0.14 -23.03 8.48
CA LEU A 4 -0.72 -22.44 9.49
C LEU A 4 0.09 -21.61 10.49
N TYR A 5 -0.29 -20.35 10.69
CA TYR A 5 0.31 -19.45 11.68
C TYR A 5 -0.78 -18.65 12.40
N HIS A 6 -0.53 -18.30 13.65
CA HIS A 6 -1.42 -17.48 14.49
C HIS A 6 -0.68 -16.28 15.11
N SER A 7 0.61 -16.20 14.88
CA SER A 7 1.45 -15.12 15.41
C SER A 7 2.62 -14.79 14.48
N VAL A 8 3.21 -13.63 14.68
CA VAL A 8 4.46 -13.23 13.98
C VAL A 8 5.58 -14.21 14.31
N SER A 9 5.63 -14.75 15.53
CA SER A 9 6.61 -15.77 15.93
C SER A 9 6.46 -17.06 15.11
N ASP A 10 5.24 -17.47 14.81
CA ASP A 10 5.01 -18.64 13.94
C ASP A 10 5.47 -18.37 12.50
N LEU A 11 5.20 -17.18 11.96
CA LEU A 11 5.69 -16.78 10.64
C LEU A 11 7.22 -16.84 10.55
N VAL A 12 7.91 -16.29 11.55
CA VAL A 12 9.38 -16.32 11.60
C VAL A 12 9.89 -17.76 11.73
N ARG A 13 9.25 -18.58 12.57
CA ARG A 13 9.60 -20.00 12.73
C ARG A 13 9.45 -20.75 11.41
N LEU A 14 8.29 -20.64 10.74
CA LEU A 14 8.03 -21.30 9.47
C LEU A 14 9.01 -20.85 8.37
N ALA A 15 9.29 -19.55 8.28
CA ALA A 15 10.27 -19.03 7.34
C ALA A 15 11.65 -19.65 7.52
N ASN A 16 12.11 -19.78 8.78
CA ASN A 16 13.40 -20.37 9.11
C ASN A 16 13.42 -21.90 8.89
N GLU A 17 12.39 -22.62 9.31
CA GLU A 17 12.27 -24.09 9.15
C GLU A 17 12.29 -24.49 7.66
N HIS A 18 11.62 -23.72 6.81
CA HIS A 18 11.53 -24.00 5.38
C HIS A 18 12.54 -23.23 4.52
N GLN A 19 13.35 -22.36 5.13
CA GLN A 19 14.34 -21.52 4.44
C GLN A 19 13.76 -20.70 3.29
N ILE A 20 12.57 -20.12 3.52
CA ILE A 20 11.87 -19.26 2.58
C ILE A 20 11.62 -17.86 3.19
N PRO A 21 11.49 -16.80 2.38
CA PRO A 21 11.20 -15.48 2.90
C PRO A 21 9.79 -15.40 3.51
N LEU A 22 9.58 -14.47 4.47
CA LEU A 22 8.32 -14.28 5.18
C LEU A 22 7.12 -14.12 4.24
N TRP A 23 7.25 -13.29 3.20
CA TRP A 23 6.16 -13.08 2.23
C TRP A 23 5.70 -14.39 1.58
N LYS A 24 6.61 -15.33 1.37
CA LYS A 24 6.28 -16.62 0.75
C LYS A 24 5.53 -17.54 1.72
N VAL A 25 5.78 -17.44 3.02
CA VAL A 25 4.97 -18.15 4.03
C VAL A 25 3.53 -17.66 3.98
N VAL A 26 3.32 -16.34 3.96
CA VAL A 26 1.98 -15.73 3.89
C VAL A 26 1.28 -16.11 2.58
N LEU A 27 1.96 -16.01 1.44
CA LEU A 27 1.43 -16.43 0.15
C LEU A 27 0.99 -17.90 0.15
N LEU A 28 1.82 -18.81 0.68
CA LEU A 28 1.48 -20.24 0.73
C LEU A 28 0.33 -20.53 1.70
N ALA A 29 0.21 -19.78 2.79
CA ALA A 29 -0.94 -19.87 3.69
C ALA A 29 -2.23 -19.42 3.00
N ASP A 30 -2.21 -18.29 2.29
CA ASP A 30 -3.35 -17.79 1.50
C ASP A 30 -3.78 -18.81 0.42
N VAL A 31 -2.82 -19.39 -0.28
CA VAL A 31 -3.04 -20.46 -1.26
C VAL A 31 -3.78 -21.67 -0.65
N GLN A 32 -3.36 -22.10 0.55
CA GLN A 32 -3.97 -23.21 1.25
C GLN A 32 -5.38 -22.88 1.76
N GLU A 33 -5.55 -21.70 2.34
CA GLU A 33 -6.84 -21.26 2.89
C GLU A 33 -7.90 -21.06 1.79
N ARG A 34 -7.52 -20.39 0.71
CA ARG A 34 -8.43 -20.07 -0.40
C ARG A 34 -8.55 -21.17 -1.45
N GLN A 35 -7.71 -22.20 -1.39
CA GLN A 35 -7.65 -23.30 -2.38
C GLN A 35 -7.44 -22.79 -3.83
N VAL A 36 -6.54 -21.82 -3.97
CA VAL A 36 -6.12 -21.24 -5.26
C VAL A 36 -4.69 -21.64 -5.60
N THR A 37 -4.22 -21.32 -6.80
CA THR A 37 -2.81 -21.51 -7.18
C THR A 37 -1.94 -20.38 -6.64
N VAL A 38 -0.61 -20.59 -6.61
CA VAL A 38 0.38 -19.56 -6.23
C VAL A 38 0.29 -18.36 -7.18
N GLU A 39 0.14 -18.64 -8.46
CA GLU A 39 0.04 -17.63 -9.51
C GLU A 39 -1.24 -16.79 -9.36
N GLU A 40 -2.38 -17.40 -9.07
CA GLU A 40 -3.64 -16.68 -8.84
C GLU A 40 -3.61 -15.81 -7.61
N SER A 41 -3.05 -16.30 -6.50
CA SER A 41 -2.90 -15.51 -5.27
C SER A 41 -1.97 -14.33 -5.49
N PHE A 42 -0.80 -14.55 -6.11
CA PHE A 42 0.16 -13.49 -6.40
C PHE A 42 -0.40 -12.43 -7.35
N GLU A 43 -1.12 -12.87 -8.40
CA GLU A 43 -1.76 -11.96 -9.35
C GLU A 43 -2.88 -11.13 -8.70
N THR A 44 -3.67 -11.72 -7.80
CA THR A 44 -4.69 -11.00 -7.04
C THR A 44 -4.06 -9.87 -6.21
N MET A 45 -2.95 -10.15 -5.50
CA MET A 45 -2.23 -9.13 -4.73
C MET A 45 -1.62 -8.05 -5.64
N ARG A 46 -1.08 -8.44 -6.81
CA ARG A 46 -0.60 -7.49 -7.82
C ARG A 46 -1.69 -6.54 -8.29
N GLN A 47 -2.88 -7.05 -8.58
CA GLN A 47 -4.02 -6.23 -9.00
C GLN A 47 -4.45 -5.25 -7.91
N MET A 48 -4.40 -5.65 -6.63
CA MET A 48 -4.63 -4.73 -5.50
C MET A 48 -3.58 -3.61 -5.47
N TYR A 49 -2.30 -3.96 -5.65
CA TYR A 49 -1.23 -2.97 -5.70
C TYR A 49 -1.39 -1.99 -6.87
N GLN A 50 -1.72 -2.50 -8.05
CA GLN A 50 -2.00 -1.68 -9.24
C GLN A 50 -3.21 -0.76 -9.02
N ALA A 51 -4.24 -1.23 -8.32
CA ALA A 51 -5.38 -0.40 -7.97
C ALA A 51 -5.01 0.73 -6.98
N MET A 52 -4.10 0.48 -6.03
CA MET A 52 -3.54 1.54 -5.17
C MET A 52 -2.78 2.58 -5.99
N ARG A 53 -1.93 2.14 -6.92
CA ARG A 53 -1.19 3.03 -7.83
C ARG A 53 -2.12 3.85 -8.72
N GLN A 54 -3.14 3.23 -9.27
CA GLN A 54 -4.14 3.92 -10.09
C GLN A 54 -4.88 4.98 -9.27
N ALA A 55 -5.29 4.67 -8.04
CA ALA A 55 -5.95 5.63 -7.16
C ALA A 55 -5.07 6.87 -6.84
N ASP A 56 -3.76 6.67 -6.66
CA ASP A 56 -2.80 7.77 -6.47
C ASP A 56 -2.66 8.63 -7.74
N GLN A 57 -2.58 8.00 -8.92
CA GLN A 57 -2.46 8.69 -10.21
C GLN A 57 -3.72 9.47 -10.60
N GLU A 58 -4.90 8.99 -10.20
CA GLU A 58 -6.20 9.61 -10.49
C GLU A 58 -6.60 10.66 -9.46
N TYR A 59 -5.70 11.02 -8.53
CA TYR A 59 -5.96 12.10 -7.59
C TYR A 59 -6.23 13.41 -8.33
N ASP A 60 -7.28 14.11 -7.91
CA ASP A 60 -7.68 15.41 -8.48
C ASP A 60 -7.90 16.42 -7.35
N GLY A 61 -6.94 17.31 -7.15
CA GLY A 61 -6.98 18.34 -6.12
C GLY A 61 -8.03 19.44 -6.32
N SER A 62 -8.73 19.45 -7.45
CA SER A 62 -9.83 20.40 -7.70
C SER A 62 -11.16 19.93 -7.09
N ILE A 63 -11.26 18.65 -6.73
CA ILE A 63 -12.49 18.06 -6.17
C ILE A 63 -12.52 18.30 -4.66
N VAL A 64 -13.72 18.70 -4.19
CA VAL A 64 -13.99 18.90 -2.77
C VAL A 64 -15.08 17.92 -2.32
N SER A 65 -14.95 17.36 -1.12
CA SER A 65 -15.93 16.45 -0.56
C SER A 65 -17.30 17.11 -0.40
N ALA A 66 -18.36 16.31 -0.33
CA ALA A 66 -19.73 16.81 -0.19
C ALA A 66 -19.94 17.69 1.06
N SER A 67 -19.14 17.46 2.12
CA SER A 67 -19.15 18.29 3.34
C SER A 67 -18.39 19.61 3.19
N GLY A 68 -17.59 19.79 2.14
CA GLY A 68 -16.69 20.92 1.97
C GLY A 68 -15.43 20.89 2.86
N MET A 69 -15.21 19.82 3.63
CA MET A 69 -14.13 19.77 4.63
C MET A 69 -12.85 19.09 4.14
N ALA A 70 -12.87 18.41 3.02
CA ALA A 70 -11.70 17.73 2.45
C ALA A 70 -11.59 18.02 0.96
N GLY A 71 -10.37 18.28 0.48
CA GLY A 71 -10.05 18.52 -0.92
C GLY A 71 -8.99 19.61 -1.11
N GLY A 72 -8.01 19.33 -1.96
CA GLY A 72 -6.95 20.26 -2.34
C GLY A 72 -5.77 20.39 -1.40
N ASP A 73 -5.76 19.72 -0.24
CA ASP A 73 -4.63 19.78 0.68
C ASP A 73 -3.46 18.91 0.20
N GLY A 74 -3.74 17.80 -0.49
CA GLY A 74 -2.72 17.01 -1.15
C GLY A 74 -1.93 17.81 -2.19
N GLU A 75 -2.61 18.67 -2.96
CA GLU A 75 -1.96 19.57 -3.92
C GLU A 75 -1.09 20.64 -3.25
N LYS A 76 -1.58 21.22 -2.15
CA LYS A 76 -0.80 22.19 -1.35
C LYS A 76 0.46 21.53 -0.77
N LEU A 77 0.33 20.30 -0.30
CA LEU A 77 1.46 19.54 0.25
C LEU A 77 2.47 19.18 -0.85
N HIS A 78 1.99 18.80 -2.04
CA HIS A 78 2.83 18.60 -3.21
C HIS A 78 3.64 19.83 -3.55
N ALA A 79 3.00 21.01 -3.67
CA ALA A 79 3.66 22.27 -3.94
C ALA A 79 4.68 22.64 -2.84
N TYR A 80 4.36 22.38 -1.57
CA TYR A 80 5.28 22.60 -0.45
C TYR A 80 6.51 21.70 -0.53
N ASN A 81 6.34 20.40 -0.81
CA ASN A 81 7.45 19.46 -1.00
C ASN A 81 8.34 19.88 -2.18
N ALA A 82 7.71 20.23 -3.32
CA ALA A 82 8.43 20.67 -4.52
C ALA A 82 9.23 21.99 -4.30
N SER A 83 8.82 22.83 -3.34
CA SER A 83 9.55 24.06 -3.00
C SER A 83 10.91 23.83 -2.31
N GLY A 84 11.22 22.60 -1.91
CA GLY A 84 12.44 22.25 -1.17
C GLY A 84 12.47 22.72 0.29
N ARG A 85 11.38 23.29 0.81
CA ARG A 85 11.29 23.81 2.20
C ARG A 85 10.77 22.78 3.20
N SER A 86 10.36 21.60 2.72
CA SER A 86 9.80 20.55 3.59
C SER A 86 10.84 20.03 4.59
N LEU A 87 10.52 20.14 5.88
CA LEU A 87 11.36 19.61 6.96
C LEU A 87 11.29 18.07 7.07
N ALA A 88 10.32 17.45 6.44
CA ALA A 88 10.15 15.99 6.45
C ALA A 88 11.17 15.25 5.57
N GLY A 89 11.93 15.97 4.73
CA GLY A 89 12.83 15.36 3.74
C GLY A 89 12.10 14.71 2.57
N GLY A 90 12.87 14.15 1.64
CA GLY A 90 12.31 13.65 0.37
C GLY A 90 11.32 12.49 0.54
N TYR A 91 11.72 11.42 1.21
CA TYR A 91 10.87 10.24 1.37
C TYR A 91 9.62 10.50 2.22
N MET A 92 9.79 11.03 3.42
CA MET A 92 8.66 11.29 4.32
C MET A 92 7.72 12.36 3.79
N GLY A 93 8.25 13.38 3.10
CA GLY A 93 7.43 14.37 2.40
C GLY A 93 6.51 13.72 1.37
N LEU A 94 7.05 12.77 0.57
CA LEU A 94 6.28 12.02 -0.41
C LEU A 94 5.23 11.10 0.24
N VAL A 95 5.59 10.40 1.33
CA VAL A 95 4.64 9.57 2.09
C VAL A 95 3.47 10.40 2.61
N MET A 96 3.74 11.56 3.23
CA MET A 96 2.71 12.46 3.75
C MET A 96 1.79 12.97 2.64
N GLU A 97 2.37 13.36 1.52
CA GLU A 97 1.62 13.82 0.34
C GLU A 97 0.66 12.76 -0.18
N LYS A 98 1.16 11.54 -0.44
CA LYS A 98 0.35 10.43 -0.94
C LYS A 98 -0.72 10.00 0.07
N ALA A 99 -0.43 10.03 1.37
CA ALA A 99 -1.41 9.72 2.41
C ALA A 99 -2.58 10.72 2.42
N VAL A 100 -2.29 12.01 2.31
CA VAL A 100 -3.32 13.07 2.24
C VAL A 100 -4.13 12.93 0.96
N LYS A 101 -3.48 12.78 -0.21
CA LYS A 101 -4.15 12.56 -1.50
C LYS A 101 -5.11 11.38 -1.47
N MET A 102 -4.70 10.25 -0.89
CA MET A 102 -5.54 9.07 -0.78
C MET A 102 -6.73 9.29 0.18
N GLY A 103 -6.50 9.95 1.32
CA GLY A 103 -7.56 10.34 2.26
C GLY A 103 -8.59 11.27 1.63
N GLU A 104 -8.16 12.26 0.85
CA GLU A 104 -9.05 13.15 0.10
C GLU A 104 -9.82 12.42 -1.00
N SER A 105 -9.17 11.53 -1.74
CA SER A 105 -9.82 10.68 -2.74
C SER A 105 -10.95 9.85 -2.12
N ASN A 106 -10.70 9.26 -0.94
CA ASN A 106 -11.73 8.53 -0.18
C ASN A 106 -12.88 9.46 0.25
N ALA A 107 -12.57 10.62 0.82
CA ALA A 107 -13.59 11.60 1.25
C ALA A 107 -14.42 12.14 0.07
N CYS A 108 -13.84 12.18 -1.12
CA CYS A 108 -14.49 12.61 -2.37
C CYS A 108 -15.16 11.44 -3.13
N MET A 109 -15.38 10.29 -2.49
CA MET A 109 -16.05 9.11 -3.06
C MET A 109 -15.35 8.53 -4.30
N LYS A 110 -14.03 8.70 -4.41
CA LYS A 110 -13.22 8.06 -5.43
C LYS A 110 -12.90 6.61 -5.05
N ARG A 111 -12.51 5.81 -6.02
CA ARG A 111 -12.05 4.44 -5.78
C ARG A 111 -10.75 4.44 -4.98
N ILE A 112 -10.75 3.67 -3.90
CA ILE A 112 -9.56 3.38 -3.08
C ILE A 112 -9.46 1.87 -2.80
N VAL A 113 -8.32 1.42 -2.31
CA VAL A 113 -8.17 0.08 -1.73
C VAL A 113 -8.23 0.19 -0.22
N ALA A 114 -9.13 -0.57 0.41
CA ALA A 114 -9.30 -0.59 1.87
C ALA A 114 -8.20 -1.44 2.52
N ALA A 115 -6.99 -0.90 2.65
CA ALA A 115 -5.82 -1.59 3.18
C ALA A 115 -5.12 -0.72 4.26
N PRO A 116 -5.18 -1.11 5.53
CA PRO A 116 -5.90 -2.27 6.11
C PRO A 116 -7.42 -2.08 6.22
N THR A 117 -7.90 -0.84 6.22
CA THR A 117 -9.33 -0.50 6.30
C THR A 117 -9.66 0.70 5.40
N ALA A 118 -10.95 0.93 5.11
CA ALA A 118 -11.38 2.11 4.35
C ALA A 118 -10.99 3.44 5.05
N GLY A 119 -11.04 3.50 6.38
CA GLY A 119 -10.63 4.68 7.16
C GLY A 119 -9.12 4.90 7.20
N ALA A 120 -8.32 3.86 6.98
CA ALA A 120 -6.86 3.91 6.96
C ALA A 120 -6.28 3.62 5.55
N CYS A 121 -7.07 3.80 4.50
CA CYS A 121 -6.68 3.49 3.11
C CYS A 121 -5.48 4.28 2.58
N GLY A 122 -5.12 5.38 3.23
CA GLY A 122 -3.94 6.18 2.89
C GLY A 122 -2.62 5.61 3.42
N VAL A 123 -2.63 4.70 4.40
CA VAL A 123 -1.40 4.25 5.06
C VAL A 123 -0.56 3.34 4.16
N ILE A 124 -1.10 2.21 3.75
CA ILE A 124 -0.36 1.24 2.92
C ILE A 124 0.03 1.83 1.57
N PRO A 125 -0.89 2.44 0.77
CA PRO A 125 -0.51 3.02 -0.51
C PRO A 125 0.55 4.12 -0.37
N ALA A 126 0.45 5.00 0.62
CA ALA A 126 1.41 6.08 0.80
C ALA A 126 2.83 5.56 1.06
N VAL A 127 2.98 4.58 1.94
CA VAL A 127 4.30 4.00 2.26
C VAL A 127 4.87 3.24 1.06
N PHE A 128 4.07 2.35 0.46
CA PHE A 128 4.53 1.46 -0.59
C PHE A 128 4.83 2.19 -1.90
N LEU A 129 3.92 3.04 -2.37
CA LEU A 129 4.12 3.80 -3.60
C LEU A 129 5.27 4.81 -3.48
N SER A 130 5.42 5.43 -2.30
CA SER A 130 6.56 6.31 -2.05
C SER A 130 7.87 5.55 -2.00
N TYR A 131 7.89 4.34 -1.44
CA TYR A 131 9.09 3.51 -1.38
C TYR A 131 9.52 3.04 -2.78
N GLU A 132 8.56 2.56 -3.57
CA GLU A 132 8.79 2.18 -4.98
C GLU A 132 9.41 3.34 -5.78
N GLU A 133 8.82 4.53 -5.66
CA GLU A 133 9.27 5.72 -6.37
C GLU A 133 10.65 6.20 -5.90
N TYR A 134 10.85 6.30 -4.59
CA TYR A 134 12.07 6.83 -3.99
C TYR A 134 13.25 5.88 -4.13
N CYS A 135 13.06 4.59 -3.91
CA CYS A 135 14.10 3.55 -3.97
C CYS A 135 14.27 2.92 -5.35
N LYS A 136 13.40 3.25 -6.31
CA LYS A 136 13.39 2.66 -7.67
C LYS A 136 13.21 1.14 -7.62
N GLU A 137 12.37 0.66 -6.71
CA GLU A 137 12.06 -0.76 -6.58
C GLU A 137 11.15 -1.26 -7.70
N THR A 138 11.15 -2.58 -7.88
CA THR A 138 10.28 -3.24 -8.86
C THR A 138 8.90 -3.53 -8.28
N GLU A 139 7.86 -3.53 -9.12
CA GLU A 139 6.50 -3.91 -8.72
C GLU A 139 6.45 -5.26 -8.02
N ASN A 140 7.17 -6.27 -8.51
CA ASN A 140 7.19 -7.59 -7.89
C ASN A 140 7.69 -7.55 -6.43
N ARG A 141 8.73 -6.77 -6.15
CA ARG A 141 9.25 -6.60 -4.78
C ARG A 141 8.24 -5.90 -3.89
N MET A 142 7.48 -4.94 -4.43
CA MET A 142 6.41 -4.27 -3.69
C MET A 142 5.25 -5.23 -3.40
N VAL A 143 4.87 -6.09 -4.36
CA VAL A 143 3.84 -7.13 -4.15
C VAL A 143 4.29 -8.16 -3.11
N GLU A 144 5.54 -8.62 -3.14
CA GLU A 144 6.12 -9.50 -2.12
C GLU A 144 6.03 -8.88 -0.71
N ALA A 145 6.39 -7.59 -0.59
CA ALA A 145 6.30 -6.87 0.68
C ALA A 145 4.84 -6.66 1.13
N LEU A 146 3.92 -6.50 0.20
CA LEU A 146 2.50 -6.31 0.49
C LEU A 146 1.90 -7.55 1.18
N PHE A 147 2.32 -8.77 0.81
CA PHE A 147 1.92 -10.00 1.51
C PHE A 147 2.30 -9.99 2.99
N VAL A 148 3.39 -9.33 3.38
CA VAL A 148 3.81 -9.25 4.79
C VAL A 148 3.03 -8.19 5.56
N SER A 149 2.45 -7.20 4.86
CA SER A 149 1.71 -6.10 5.47
C SER A 149 0.19 -6.32 5.54
N ALA A 150 -0.28 -7.40 4.93
CA ALA A 150 -1.70 -7.74 4.82
C ALA A 150 -2.28 -8.42 6.08
#